data_415959496954c8be97110bb4167ad68e
#
_entry.id   415959496954c8be97110bb4167ad68e
#
_cell.length_a   1.000
_cell.length_b   1.000
_cell.length_c   1.000
_cell.angle_alpha   90.00
_cell.angle_beta   90.00
_cell.angle_gamma   90.00
#
_symmetry.space_group_name_H-M   'P 1'
#
loop_
_entity.id
_entity.type
_entity.pdbx_description
1 polymer ?
#
loop_
_entity_poly.entity_id
_entity_poly.type
_entity_poly.pdbx_seq_one_letter_code
_entity_poly.pdbx_strand_id
1 'polypeptide(L)'
;EDVYKRQANGTFLKIENTPFDFKEFHEIGERINDDHEQLKLAGGYDHSFMVKDEEDQLVLYDKETGRKMTMTTTLPCIQVYTANFLSGGCNGKDGKPYENRDGVALEAQFLPNSIHIEKEPKVILRKGEEYEAVTTYRFEVE
;
A
#
# COMPACT_ATOMS: atom_id res chain seq x y z
N GLU A 1 -5.44 -11.21 7.22
CA GLU A 1 -6.32 -11.62 6.11
C GLU A 1 -6.88 -13.03 6.36
N ASP A 2 -8.09 -13.30 5.85
CA ASP A 2 -8.65 -14.65 5.85
C ASP A 2 -7.88 -15.49 4.81
N VAL A 3 -7.25 -16.56 5.25
CA VAL A 3 -6.41 -17.44 4.44
C VAL A 3 -7.12 -17.99 3.19
N TYR A 4 -8.43 -18.17 3.27
CA TYR A 4 -9.22 -18.72 2.17
C TYR A 4 -9.77 -17.68 1.20
N LYS A 5 -10.05 -16.48 1.69
CA LYS A 5 -10.76 -15.45 0.92
C LYS A 5 -9.89 -14.24 0.57
N ARG A 6 -8.70 -14.13 1.14
CA ARG A 6 -7.82 -12.96 1.05
C ARG A 6 -8.55 -11.65 1.39
N GLN A 7 -9.42 -11.70 2.39
CA GLN A 7 -10.21 -10.56 2.84
C GLN A 7 -9.72 -10.08 4.20
N ALA A 8 -9.71 -8.78 4.39
CA ALA A 8 -9.45 -8.20 5.70
C ALA A 8 -10.52 -8.68 6.70
N ASN A 9 -10.08 -9.18 7.85
CA ASN A 9 -10.93 -9.69 8.91
C ASN A 9 -11.09 -8.70 10.09
N GLY A 10 -10.58 -7.47 9.93
CA GLY A 10 -10.62 -6.44 10.97
C GLY A 10 -9.50 -6.55 12.02
N THR A 11 -8.55 -7.47 11.83
CA THR A 11 -7.41 -7.57 12.75
C THR A 11 -6.31 -6.59 12.32
N PHE A 12 -5.92 -5.72 13.24
CA PHE A 12 -4.80 -4.81 13.06
C PHE A 12 -3.54 -5.40 13.69
N LEU A 13 -2.50 -5.54 12.89
CA LEU A 13 -1.21 -6.03 13.36
C LEU A 13 -0.29 -4.85 13.67
N LYS A 14 0.49 -4.97 14.75
CA LYS A 14 1.59 -4.05 15.02
C LYS A 14 2.71 -4.34 14.05
N ILE A 15 3.31 -3.28 13.52
CA ILE A 15 4.39 -3.39 12.54
C ILE A 15 5.78 -3.47 13.19
N GLU A 16 5.92 -3.06 14.45
CA GLU A 16 7.21 -3.03 15.16
C GLU A 16 7.90 -4.39 15.14
N ASN A 17 9.18 -4.42 14.76
CA ASN A 17 10.00 -5.63 14.64
C ASN A 17 9.45 -6.67 13.64
N THR A 18 8.72 -6.22 12.62
CA THR A 18 8.23 -7.06 11.53
C THR A 18 8.78 -6.56 10.18
N PRO A 19 8.68 -7.36 9.10
CA PRO A 19 9.03 -6.90 7.76
C PRO A 19 8.23 -5.69 7.27
N PHE A 20 7.13 -5.34 7.95
CA PHE A 20 6.25 -4.21 7.63
C PHE A 20 6.62 -2.92 8.35
N ASP A 21 7.68 -2.90 9.15
CA ASP A 21 8.12 -1.70 9.85
C ASP A 21 8.93 -0.79 8.92
N PHE A 22 8.23 0.16 8.29
CA PHE A 22 8.79 1.19 7.42
C PHE A 22 8.80 2.59 8.09
N LYS A 23 8.90 2.65 9.43
CA LYS A 23 9.04 3.93 10.15
C LYS A 23 10.34 4.64 9.82
N GLU A 24 11.38 3.88 9.50
CA GLU A 24 12.64 4.35 8.96
C GLU A 24 12.77 3.91 7.50
N PHE A 25 13.64 4.56 6.73
CA PHE A 25 13.88 4.16 5.35
C PHE A 25 14.51 2.77 5.26
N HIS A 26 13.84 1.89 4.52
CA HIS A 26 14.31 0.57 4.16
C HIS A 26 14.10 0.34 2.66
N GLU A 27 14.97 -0.40 2.02
CA GLU A 27 14.72 -0.86 0.67
C GLU A 27 13.51 -1.81 0.66
N ILE A 28 12.57 -1.59 -0.25
CA ILE A 28 11.35 -2.42 -0.35
C ILE A 28 11.72 -3.91 -0.51
N GLY A 29 12.78 -4.20 -1.27
CA GLY A 29 13.27 -5.56 -1.51
C GLY A 29 14.00 -6.21 -0.33
N GLU A 30 14.43 -5.44 0.66
CA GLU A 30 15.30 -5.93 1.75
C GLU A 30 14.66 -7.09 2.54
N ARG A 31 13.38 -6.94 2.87
CA ARG A 31 12.64 -7.88 3.74
C ARG A 31 11.43 -8.53 3.06
N ILE A 32 11.23 -8.31 1.75
CA ILE A 32 10.04 -8.76 1.01
C ILE A 32 9.90 -10.28 0.96
N ASN A 33 10.99 -11.02 1.16
CA ASN A 33 11.03 -12.48 1.14
C ASN A 33 11.24 -13.09 2.54
N ASP A 34 11.12 -12.30 3.61
CA ASP A 34 11.25 -12.79 4.97
C ASP A 34 10.24 -13.90 5.28
N ASP A 35 10.61 -14.78 6.23
CA ASP A 35 9.74 -15.84 6.70
C ASP A 35 8.60 -15.29 7.57
N HIS A 36 7.66 -14.60 6.92
CA HIS A 36 6.48 -14.03 7.54
C HIS A 36 5.22 -14.51 6.83
N GLU A 37 4.23 -14.98 7.59
CA GLU A 37 3.00 -15.57 7.05
C GLU A 37 2.31 -14.64 6.04
N GLN A 38 2.16 -13.36 6.35
CA GLN A 38 1.46 -12.40 5.50
C GLN A 38 2.22 -12.13 4.19
N LEU A 39 3.54 -12.10 4.19
CA LEU A 39 4.35 -11.97 2.97
C LEU A 39 4.20 -13.22 2.08
N LYS A 40 4.20 -14.41 2.67
CA LYS A 40 3.98 -15.66 1.93
C LYS A 40 2.61 -15.72 1.28
N LEU A 41 1.57 -15.30 1.98
CA LEU A 41 0.20 -15.26 1.46
C LEU A 41 0.06 -14.32 0.26
N ALA A 42 0.70 -13.16 0.29
CA ALA A 42 0.63 -12.14 -0.75
C ALA A 42 1.70 -12.28 -1.85
N GLY A 43 2.71 -13.11 -1.64
CA GLY A 43 3.87 -13.22 -2.53
C GLY A 43 4.79 -12.00 -2.47
N GLY A 44 4.71 -11.20 -1.42
CA GLY A 44 5.39 -9.93 -1.19
C GLY A 44 4.50 -8.97 -0.41
N TYR A 45 4.68 -7.65 -0.58
CA TYR A 45 3.77 -6.69 0.02
C TYR A 45 2.49 -6.57 -0.83
N ASP A 46 1.35 -6.66 -0.16
CA ASP A 46 0.00 -6.36 -0.66
C ASP A 46 -0.89 -6.09 0.56
N HIS A 47 -0.57 -5.02 1.28
CA HIS A 47 -1.11 -4.78 2.62
C HIS A 47 -1.53 -3.33 2.80
N SER A 48 -2.60 -3.14 3.57
CA SER A 48 -3.11 -1.83 3.96
C SER A 48 -2.40 -1.33 5.21
N PHE A 49 -1.74 -0.19 5.08
CA PHE A 49 -1.11 0.52 6.19
C PHE A 49 -2.05 1.63 6.66
N MET A 50 -2.45 1.57 7.93
CA MET A 50 -3.16 2.69 8.54
C MET A 50 -2.22 3.89 8.65
N VAL A 51 -2.68 5.03 8.16
CA VAL A 51 -1.93 6.28 8.25
C VAL A 51 -2.54 7.19 9.30
N LYS A 52 -1.74 8.10 9.86
CA LYS A 52 -2.20 9.12 10.77
C LYS A 52 -2.70 10.31 9.98
N ASP A 53 -3.53 11.13 10.60
CA ASP A 53 -3.96 12.43 10.06
C ASP A 53 -2.83 13.45 10.24
N GLU A 54 -1.81 13.35 9.40
CA GLU A 54 -0.63 14.21 9.37
C GLU A 54 -0.14 14.35 7.93
N GLU A 55 0.74 15.32 7.66
CA GLU A 55 1.38 15.45 6.35
C GLU A 55 2.49 14.38 6.18
N ASP A 56 2.90 14.18 4.93
CA ASP A 56 4.02 13.31 4.56
C ASP A 56 3.90 11.87 5.09
N GLN A 57 2.69 11.31 4.99
CA GLN A 57 2.35 10.00 5.53
C GLN A 57 3.13 8.83 4.90
N LEU A 58 3.56 8.99 3.65
CA LEU A 58 4.36 8.02 2.93
C LEU A 58 5.41 8.74 2.10
N VAL A 59 6.65 8.25 2.17
CA VAL A 59 7.74 8.73 1.33
C VAL A 59 8.34 7.54 0.58
N LEU A 60 8.40 7.66 -0.75
CA LEU A 60 9.13 6.74 -1.62
C LEU A 60 10.34 7.46 -2.19
N TYR A 61 11.53 6.88 -2.01
CA TYR A 61 12.79 7.49 -2.39
C TYR A 61 13.67 6.52 -3.18
N ASP A 62 14.18 6.98 -4.30
CA ASP A 62 15.17 6.26 -5.10
C ASP A 62 16.54 6.93 -4.91
N LYS A 63 17.40 6.27 -4.15
CA LYS A 63 18.74 6.78 -3.80
C LYS A 63 19.70 6.86 -4.99
N GLU A 64 19.45 6.12 -6.08
CA GLU A 64 20.32 6.14 -7.27
C GLU A 64 20.08 7.37 -8.11
N THR A 65 18.81 7.78 -8.24
CA THR A 65 18.41 8.93 -9.09
C THR A 65 18.10 10.18 -8.27
N GLY A 66 18.04 10.08 -6.95
CA GLY A 66 17.62 11.17 -6.04
C GLY A 66 16.12 11.49 -6.14
N ARG A 67 15.33 10.72 -6.88
CA ARG A 67 13.89 10.96 -7.02
C ARG A 67 13.17 10.60 -5.73
N LYS A 68 12.34 11.54 -5.29
CA LYS A 68 11.54 11.38 -4.08
C LYS A 68 10.09 11.72 -4.37
N MET A 69 9.20 10.88 -3.92
CA MET A 69 7.76 11.12 -3.93
C MET A 69 7.24 11.09 -2.50
N THR A 70 6.52 12.12 -2.13
CA THR A 70 5.82 12.18 -0.84
C THR A 70 4.32 12.17 -1.09
N MET A 71 3.60 11.37 -0.33
CA MET A 71 2.15 11.21 -0.44
C MET A 71 1.47 11.59 0.87
N THR A 72 0.41 12.38 0.75
CA THR A 72 -0.49 12.76 1.83
C THR A 72 -1.92 12.48 1.40
N THR A 73 -2.75 11.89 2.24
CA THR A 73 -4.15 11.61 1.92
C THR A 73 -5.06 11.85 3.12
N THR A 74 -6.31 12.25 2.85
CA THR A 74 -7.37 12.33 3.85
C THR A 74 -8.04 10.97 4.11
N LEU A 75 -7.67 9.94 3.36
CA LEU A 75 -8.19 8.58 3.54
C LEU A 75 -7.43 7.82 4.63
N PRO A 76 -8.06 6.86 5.31
CA PRO A 76 -7.51 6.26 6.54
C PRO A 76 -6.35 5.29 6.30
N CYS A 77 -6.16 4.81 5.09
CA CYS A 77 -5.06 3.89 4.82
C CYS A 77 -4.48 4.02 3.41
N ILE A 78 -3.28 3.49 3.24
CA ILE A 78 -2.61 3.32 1.95
C ILE A 78 -2.33 1.84 1.77
N GLN A 79 -2.88 1.23 0.71
CA GLN A 79 -2.49 -0.10 0.26
C GLN A 79 -1.15 0.00 -0.45
N VAL A 80 -0.19 -0.82 -0.04
CA VAL A 80 1.11 -0.93 -0.69
C VAL A 80 1.17 -2.29 -1.37
N TYR A 81 1.21 -2.29 -2.70
CA TYR A 81 1.29 -3.50 -3.51
C TYR A 81 2.56 -3.48 -4.38
N THR A 82 3.37 -4.49 -4.23
CA THR A 82 4.67 -4.60 -4.92
C THR A 82 4.62 -5.39 -6.22
N ALA A 83 3.51 -5.33 -6.94
CA ALA A 83 3.32 -5.96 -8.26
C ALA A 83 3.74 -7.45 -8.28
N ASN A 84 3.34 -8.21 -7.27
CA ASN A 84 3.79 -9.58 -7.03
C ASN A 84 3.39 -10.57 -8.14
N PHE A 85 2.39 -10.22 -8.96
CA PHE A 85 1.80 -11.08 -10.00
C PHE A 85 1.68 -10.36 -11.35
N LEU A 86 2.69 -9.54 -11.70
CA LEU A 86 2.65 -8.70 -12.90
C LEU A 86 3.11 -9.45 -14.16
N SER A 87 3.98 -10.45 -14.02
CA SER A 87 4.52 -11.21 -15.16
C SER A 87 3.46 -12.00 -15.91
N GLY A 88 3.66 -12.17 -17.22
CA GLY A 88 2.75 -12.89 -18.13
C GLY A 88 1.58 -12.05 -18.66
N GLY A 89 1.55 -10.75 -18.37
CA GLY A 89 0.58 -9.80 -18.90
C GLY A 89 1.00 -9.19 -20.26
N CYS A 90 0.64 -7.93 -20.48
CA CYS A 90 1.00 -7.20 -21.69
C CYS A 90 2.42 -6.63 -21.62
N ASN A 91 2.97 -6.30 -22.77
CA ASN A 91 4.23 -5.58 -22.85
C ASN A 91 4.05 -4.12 -22.42
N GLY A 92 5.07 -3.59 -21.78
CA GLY A 92 5.17 -2.18 -21.44
C GLY A 92 5.42 -1.27 -22.61
N LYS A 93 5.64 0.03 -22.33
CA LYS A 93 5.85 1.07 -23.38
C LYS A 93 7.01 0.78 -24.31
N ASP A 94 8.06 0.12 -23.82
CA ASP A 94 9.26 -0.21 -24.59
C ASP A 94 9.17 -1.56 -25.31
N GLY A 95 7.98 -2.16 -25.38
CA GLY A 95 7.76 -3.48 -26.00
C GLY A 95 8.33 -4.65 -25.18
N LYS A 96 8.83 -4.40 -23.97
CA LYS A 96 9.32 -5.44 -23.06
C LYS A 96 8.19 -5.94 -22.17
N PRO A 97 8.13 -7.24 -21.85
CA PRO A 97 7.19 -7.75 -20.88
C PRO A 97 7.49 -7.16 -19.49
N TYR A 98 6.44 -6.94 -18.71
CA TYR A 98 6.61 -6.66 -17.29
C TYR A 98 6.90 -7.94 -16.53
N GLU A 99 7.81 -7.87 -15.59
CA GLU A 99 8.12 -8.93 -14.65
C GLU A 99 7.49 -8.64 -13.26
N ASN A 100 7.40 -9.66 -12.43
CA ASN A 100 6.97 -9.48 -11.06
C ASN A 100 7.89 -8.51 -10.34
N ARG A 101 7.28 -7.57 -9.60
CA ARG A 101 7.98 -6.54 -8.82
C ARG A 101 8.62 -5.41 -9.63
N ASP A 102 8.25 -5.25 -10.91
CA ASP A 102 8.66 -4.11 -11.74
C ASP A 102 7.96 -2.80 -11.37
N GLY A 103 7.10 -2.79 -10.37
CA GLY A 103 6.38 -1.60 -9.95
C GLY A 103 5.87 -1.68 -8.51
N VAL A 104 5.41 -0.55 -8.03
CA VAL A 104 4.71 -0.42 -6.74
C VAL A 104 3.44 0.38 -6.96
N ALA A 105 2.31 -0.15 -6.51
CA ALA A 105 1.07 0.59 -6.41
C ALA A 105 0.89 1.11 -4.98
N LEU A 106 0.51 2.39 -4.86
CA LEU A 106 0.23 3.08 -3.62
C LEU A 106 -1.19 3.62 -3.70
N GLU A 107 -2.11 2.97 -3.00
CA GLU A 107 -3.55 3.18 -3.17
C GLU A 107 -4.14 3.79 -1.89
N ALA A 108 -4.42 5.11 -1.92
CA ALA A 108 -5.17 5.75 -0.85
C ALA A 108 -6.62 5.27 -0.86
N GLN A 109 -7.08 4.68 0.23
CA GLN A 109 -8.40 4.06 0.27
C GLN A 109 -8.93 3.89 1.70
N PHE A 110 -10.20 3.51 1.81
CA PHE A 110 -10.69 2.85 3.01
C PHE A 110 -10.15 1.43 3.07
N LEU A 111 -10.07 0.86 4.28
CA LEU A 111 -9.64 -0.54 4.43
C LEU A 111 -10.51 -1.48 3.58
N PRO A 112 -9.91 -2.46 2.93
CA PRO A 112 -10.68 -3.53 2.30
C PRO A 112 -11.67 -4.14 3.28
N ASN A 113 -12.90 -4.40 2.82
CA ASN A 113 -13.99 -4.96 3.62
C ASN A 113 -14.49 -4.06 4.78
N SER A 114 -14.19 -2.76 4.76
CA SER A 114 -14.59 -1.81 5.83
C SER A 114 -16.07 -1.82 6.16
N ILE A 115 -16.92 -2.12 5.18
CA ILE A 115 -18.37 -2.20 5.36
C ILE A 115 -18.78 -3.24 6.44
N HIS A 116 -17.93 -4.24 6.71
CA HIS A 116 -18.17 -5.30 7.68
C HIS A 116 -17.26 -5.19 8.92
N ILE A 117 -16.40 -4.17 8.97
CA ILE A 117 -15.47 -3.95 10.08
C ILE A 117 -16.07 -2.89 11.00
N GLU A 118 -16.43 -3.27 12.23
CA GLU A 118 -16.86 -2.33 13.25
C GLU A 118 -15.73 -1.35 13.60
N LYS A 119 -16.06 -0.09 13.86
CA LYS A 119 -15.16 1.03 14.21
C LYS A 119 -14.35 1.61 13.03
N GLU A 120 -14.54 1.14 11.82
CA GLU A 120 -13.95 1.77 10.65
C GLU A 120 -14.77 3.00 10.19
N PRO A 121 -14.13 3.94 9.47
CA PRO A 121 -14.83 5.06 8.86
C PRO A 121 -16.01 4.60 8.01
N LYS A 122 -17.10 5.36 8.03
CA LYS A 122 -18.28 5.05 7.21
C LYS A 122 -17.93 5.07 5.72
N VAL A 123 -18.00 3.91 5.07
CA VAL A 123 -17.76 3.75 3.63
C VAL A 123 -19.04 3.77 2.80
N ILE A 124 -20.17 4.06 3.44
CA ILE A 124 -21.48 4.10 2.77
C ILE A 124 -21.87 5.55 2.56
N LEU A 125 -21.99 5.96 1.31
CA LEU A 125 -22.53 7.26 0.93
C LEU A 125 -24.04 7.12 0.71
N ARG A 126 -24.84 7.88 1.44
CA ARG A 126 -26.29 7.89 1.33
C ARG A 126 -26.75 9.01 0.41
N LYS A 127 -27.97 8.89 -0.10
CA LYS A 127 -28.58 9.97 -0.92
C LYS A 127 -28.58 11.30 -0.16
N GLY A 128 -27.95 12.31 -0.76
CA GLY A 128 -27.85 13.66 -0.19
C GLY A 128 -26.61 13.91 0.66
N GLU A 129 -25.77 12.88 0.86
CA GLU A 129 -24.44 13.05 1.46
C GLU A 129 -23.42 13.38 0.36
N GLU A 130 -22.37 14.10 0.74
CA GLU A 130 -21.24 14.39 -0.14
C GLU A 130 -20.04 13.54 0.28
N TYR A 131 -19.25 13.11 -0.68
CA TYR A 131 -17.97 12.44 -0.49
C TYR A 131 -16.85 13.31 -1.04
N GLU A 132 -15.88 13.59 -0.20
CA GLU A 132 -14.67 14.29 -0.59
C GLU A 132 -13.45 13.51 -0.06
N ALA A 133 -12.48 13.28 -0.92
CA ALA A 133 -11.18 12.74 -0.55
C ALA A 133 -10.10 13.44 -1.38
N VAL A 134 -9.01 13.79 -0.70
CA VAL A 134 -7.86 14.47 -1.33
C VAL A 134 -6.62 13.63 -1.11
N THR A 135 -5.91 13.38 -2.20
CA THR A 135 -4.58 12.77 -2.15
C THR A 135 -3.61 13.65 -2.91
N THR A 136 -2.54 14.04 -2.24
CA THR A 136 -1.50 14.91 -2.79
C THR A 136 -0.22 14.11 -2.98
N TYR A 137 0.41 14.29 -4.13
CA TYR A 137 1.73 13.74 -4.44
C TYR A 137 2.70 14.91 -4.69
N ARG A 138 3.78 14.95 -3.94
CA ARG A 138 4.89 15.90 -4.14
C ARG A 138 6.09 15.14 -4.70
N PHE A 139 6.64 15.63 -5.80
CA PHE A 139 7.82 15.03 -6.45
C PHE A 139 9.00 15.99 -6.35
N GLU A 140 10.13 15.44 -5.95
CA GLU A 140 11.38 16.18 -5.72
C GLU A 140 12.56 15.37 -6.26
N VAL A 141 13.71 16.06 -6.44
CA VAL A 141 15.01 15.42 -6.71
C VAL A 141 15.99 15.97 -5.70
N GLU A 142 16.60 15.13 -4.90
CA GLU A 142 17.60 15.47 -3.87
C GLU A 142 19.02 15.13 -4.32
#